data_7eb8c164705c57a16d0356070d17de90
#
_entry.id   7eb8c164705c57a16d0356070d17de90
#
_cell.length_a   1.000
_cell.length_b   1.000
_cell.length_c   1.000
_cell.angle_alpha   90.00
_cell.angle_beta   90.00
_cell.angle_gamma   90.00
#
_symmetry.space_group_name_H-M   'P 1'
#
loop_
_entity.id
_entity.type
_entity.pdbx_description
1 polymer ?
#
loop_
_entity_poly.entity_id
_entity_poly.type
_entity_poly.pdbx_seq_one_letter_code
_entity_poly.pdbx_strand_id
1 'polypeptide(L)'
;MIGGKDVKREKEIIETMNILICTPGRLLQHMDETASFSGDNLQILVMDEVDRLLDMGFKDTIDQIFRNLPEEVQTLMISATVSKKISNLAALNLKKEQEFVSIHDYDKAETAEGEEAATTSIVPVKLLHYYMELKIEDKLDTLFSFLKAHPKSKVIVFFSARKQVRFAYQAFKSLKIG
;
A
#
# COMPACT_ATOMS: atom_id res chain seq x y z
N MET A 1 4.96 -12.18 7.95
CA MET A 1 5.89 -11.65 8.98
C MET A 1 5.84 -10.14 8.97
N ILE A 2 5.73 -9.50 10.11
CA ILE A 2 5.59 -8.04 10.24
C ILE A 2 6.44 -7.53 11.41
N GLY A 3 6.94 -6.29 11.29
CA GLY A 3 7.68 -5.63 12.37
C GLY A 3 6.93 -5.61 13.70
N GLY A 4 7.68 -5.59 14.81
CA GLY A 4 7.12 -5.57 16.16
C GLY A 4 6.72 -6.92 16.76
N LYS A 5 6.86 -8.03 16.01
CA LYS A 5 6.71 -9.40 16.53
C LYS A 5 8.07 -10.03 16.85
N ASP A 6 8.05 -11.11 17.62
CA ASP A 6 9.27 -11.83 18.03
C ASP A 6 9.95 -12.47 16.80
N VAL A 7 11.14 -11.97 16.49
CA VAL A 7 11.98 -12.45 15.38
C VAL A 7 12.50 -13.86 15.63
N LYS A 8 12.74 -14.25 16.89
CA LYS A 8 13.34 -15.55 17.20
C LYS A 8 12.48 -16.71 16.72
N ARG A 9 11.18 -16.63 16.98
CA ARG A 9 10.23 -17.64 16.50
C ARG A 9 10.11 -17.66 14.97
N GLU A 10 10.25 -16.52 14.32
CA GLU A 10 10.23 -16.46 12.84
C GLU A 10 11.48 -17.10 12.25
N LYS A 11 12.66 -16.94 12.89
CA LYS A 11 13.93 -17.57 12.45
C LYS A 11 13.86 -19.10 12.43
N GLU A 12 13.09 -19.71 13.33
CA GLU A 12 12.96 -21.18 13.43
C GLU A 12 12.14 -21.80 12.29
N ILE A 13 11.21 -21.02 11.72
CA ILE A 13 10.26 -21.56 10.72
C ILE A 13 10.50 -21.04 9.31
N ILE A 14 11.25 -19.94 9.15
CA ILE A 14 11.39 -19.27 7.84
C ILE A 14 12.04 -20.17 6.78
N GLU A 15 12.95 -21.03 7.21
CA GLU A 15 13.71 -21.95 6.34
C GLU A 15 12.81 -22.99 5.64
N THR A 16 11.66 -23.30 6.24
CA THR A 16 10.72 -24.30 5.73
C THR A 16 9.62 -23.68 4.85
N MET A 17 9.63 -22.36 4.65
CA MET A 17 8.56 -21.65 3.95
C MET A 17 8.82 -21.58 2.45
N ASN A 18 7.82 -21.99 1.65
CA ASN A 18 7.83 -21.80 0.21
C ASN A 18 7.22 -20.46 -0.21
N ILE A 19 6.36 -19.87 0.63
CA ILE A 19 5.73 -18.57 0.40
C ILE A 19 5.92 -17.72 1.64
N LEU A 20 6.51 -16.54 1.46
CA LEU A 20 6.75 -15.58 2.52
C LEU A 20 5.96 -14.31 2.27
N ILE A 21 5.08 -13.94 3.20
CA ILE A 21 4.36 -12.66 3.20
C ILE A 21 4.91 -11.81 4.34
N CYS A 22 5.52 -10.68 4.02
CA CYS A 22 6.20 -9.85 5.01
C CYS A 22 6.23 -8.36 4.60
N THR A 23 6.63 -7.52 5.55
CA THR A 23 6.96 -6.11 5.25
C THR A 23 8.43 -5.98 4.83
N PRO A 24 8.80 -4.96 4.01
CA PRO A 24 10.17 -4.81 3.50
C PRO A 24 11.23 -4.83 4.61
N GLY A 25 11.04 -4.06 5.68
CA GLY A 25 12.00 -4.00 6.78
C GLY A 25 12.17 -5.34 7.51
N ARG A 26 11.11 -6.18 7.60
CA ARG A 26 11.22 -7.51 8.20
C ARG A 26 11.94 -8.48 7.29
N LEU A 27 11.73 -8.39 5.99
CA LEU A 27 12.44 -9.22 5.01
C LEU A 27 13.94 -8.92 5.06
N LEU A 28 14.32 -7.65 4.97
CA LEU A 28 15.72 -7.23 5.05
C LEU A 28 16.37 -7.68 6.37
N GLN A 29 15.65 -7.54 7.49
CA GLN A 29 16.14 -8.02 8.79
C GLN A 29 16.43 -9.52 8.78
N HIS A 30 15.61 -10.35 8.14
CA HIS A 30 15.89 -11.78 8.03
C HIS A 30 17.07 -12.06 7.08
N MET A 31 17.21 -11.30 5.99
CA MET A 31 18.37 -11.41 5.10
C MET A 31 19.69 -11.10 5.83
N ASP A 32 19.68 -10.10 6.72
CA ASP A 32 20.88 -9.66 7.45
C ASP A 32 21.19 -10.52 8.69
N GLU A 33 20.16 -10.97 9.42
CA GLU A 33 20.33 -11.52 10.76
C GLU A 33 20.04 -13.02 10.88
N THR A 34 19.49 -13.67 9.87
CA THR A 34 19.08 -15.08 9.94
C THR A 34 19.97 -15.94 9.04
N ALA A 35 20.95 -16.60 9.62
CA ALA A 35 21.95 -17.38 8.87
C ALA A 35 21.35 -18.51 8.02
N SER A 36 20.21 -19.06 8.40
CA SER A 36 19.49 -20.10 7.66
C SER A 36 18.58 -19.56 6.55
N PHE A 37 18.37 -18.24 6.48
CA PHE A 37 17.55 -17.63 5.45
C PHE A 37 18.38 -17.28 4.22
N SER A 38 18.07 -17.88 3.08
CA SER A 38 18.63 -17.51 1.77
C SER A 38 17.52 -17.18 0.79
N GLY A 39 17.74 -16.14 0.00
CA GLY A 39 16.89 -15.76 -1.14
C GLY A 39 17.35 -16.38 -2.46
N ASP A 40 18.42 -17.18 -2.49
CA ASP A 40 19.07 -17.66 -3.72
C ASP A 40 18.17 -18.48 -4.65
N ASN A 41 17.17 -19.14 -4.08
CA ASN A 41 16.20 -19.96 -4.83
C ASN A 41 14.87 -19.21 -5.08
N LEU A 42 14.80 -17.90 -4.82
CA LEU A 42 13.58 -17.13 -5.06
C LEU A 42 13.25 -17.09 -6.54
N GLN A 43 12.04 -17.49 -6.90
CA GLN A 43 11.56 -17.49 -8.28
C GLN A 43 10.66 -16.27 -8.56
N ILE A 44 9.84 -15.89 -7.62
CA ILE A 44 8.85 -14.81 -7.80
C ILE A 44 8.89 -13.85 -6.62
N LEU A 45 9.06 -12.57 -6.91
CA LEU A 45 8.91 -11.47 -5.97
C LEU A 45 7.66 -10.66 -6.32
N VAL A 46 6.77 -10.49 -5.35
CA VAL A 46 5.59 -9.65 -5.51
C VAL A 46 5.69 -8.45 -4.56
N MET A 47 5.61 -7.26 -5.11
CA MET A 47 5.52 -6.02 -4.34
C MET A 47 4.12 -5.44 -4.51
N ASP A 48 3.35 -5.44 -3.44
CA ASP A 48 1.98 -4.91 -3.41
C ASP A 48 1.96 -3.51 -2.79
N GLU A 49 1.07 -2.65 -3.28
CA GLU A 49 0.95 -1.24 -2.87
C GLU A 49 2.30 -0.49 -2.93
N VAL A 50 3.01 -0.59 -4.07
CA VAL A 50 4.36 -0.01 -4.23
C VAL A 50 4.39 1.49 -4.00
N ASP A 51 3.37 2.23 -4.45
CA ASP A 51 3.20 3.66 -4.17
C ASP A 51 3.23 3.94 -2.66
N ARG A 52 2.51 3.15 -1.88
CA ARG A 52 2.46 3.28 -0.44
C ARG A 52 3.77 2.91 0.23
N LEU A 53 4.46 1.88 -0.26
CA LEU A 53 5.79 1.53 0.25
C LEU A 53 6.78 2.67 0.07
N LEU A 54 6.76 3.33 -1.08
CA LEU A 54 7.63 4.48 -1.38
C LEU A 54 7.27 5.72 -0.54
N ASP A 55 5.97 5.98 -0.34
CA ASP A 55 5.51 7.09 0.51
C ASP A 55 5.83 6.89 1.99
N MET A 56 5.90 5.64 2.44
CA MET A 56 6.37 5.27 3.78
C MET A 56 7.90 5.32 3.95
N GLY A 57 8.66 5.62 2.88
CA GLY A 57 10.10 5.76 2.92
C GLY A 57 10.89 4.45 2.80
N PHE A 58 10.29 3.36 2.33
CA PHE A 58 10.97 2.07 2.18
C PHE A 58 11.86 1.95 0.94
N LYS A 59 12.09 3.04 0.19
CA LYS A 59 12.90 2.99 -1.03
C LYS A 59 14.27 2.32 -0.80
N ASP A 60 15.04 2.82 0.15
CA ASP A 60 16.39 2.30 0.41
C ASP A 60 16.37 0.84 0.90
N THR A 61 15.36 0.48 1.68
CA THR A 61 15.15 -0.91 2.12
C THR A 61 14.86 -1.83 0.94
N ILE A 62 14.02 -1.39 0.01
CA ILE A 62 13.68 -2.13 -1.21
C ILE A 62 14.92 -2.29 -2.10
N ASP A 63 15.68 -1.23 -2.31
CA ASP A 63 16.91 -1.28 -3.09
C ASP A 63 17.95 -2.25 -2.48
N GLN A 64 18.05 -2.33 -1.15
CA GLN A 64 18.89 -3.32 -0.46
C GLN A 64 18.38 -4.74 -0.62
N ILE A 65 17.07 -4.96 -0.54
CA ILE A 65 16.47 -6.28 -0.79
C ILE A 65 16.81 -6.76 -2.20
N PHE A 66 16.63 -5.92 -3.22
CA PHE A 66 16.95 -6.30 -4.60
C PHE A 66 18.41 -6.69 -4.81
N ARG A 67 19.35 -6.02 -4.12
CA ARG A 67 20.79 -6.37 -4.20
C ARG A 67 21.10 -7.74 -3.62
N ASN A 68 20.26 -8.25 -2.75
CA ASN A 68 20.41 -9.55 -2.09
C ASN A 68 19.58 -10.66 -2.75
N LEU A 69 18.93 -10.39 -3.89
CA LEU A 69 18.13 -11.34 -4.62
C LEU A 69 18.83 -11.80 -5.91
N PRO A 70 18.52 -13.00 -6.42
CA PRO A 70 19.02 -13.47 -7.69
C PRO A 70 18.59 -12.56 -8.86
N GLU A 71 19.43 -12.47 -9.91
CA GLU A 71 19.13 -11.68 -11.10
C GLU A 71 17.92 -12.21 -11.89
N GLU A 72 17.67 -13.53 -11.83
CA GLU A 72 16.64 -14.22 -12.61
C GLU A 72 15.28 -14.33 -11.91
N VAL A 73 15.00 -13.45 -10.94
CA VAL A 73 13.70 -13.43 -10.25
C VAL A 73 12.64 -12.76 -11.13
N GLN A 74 11.48 -13.41 -11.28
CA GLN A 74 10.30 -12.76 -11.83
C GLN A 74 9.74 -11.76 -10.82
N THR A 75 9.74 -10.48 -11.17
CA THR A 75 9.24 -9.44 -10.26
C THR A 75 7.91 -8.88 -10.74
N LEU A 76 6.92 -8.87 -9.86
CA LEU A 76 5.61 -8.27 -10.07
C LEU A 76 5.47 -7.03 -9.18
N MET A 77 5.24 -5.87 -9.78
CA MET A 77 4.96 -4.62 -9.08
C MET A 77 3.49 -4.26 -9.22
N ILE A 78 2.77 -4.17 -8.12
CA ILE A 78 1.35 -3.84 -8.08
C ILE A 78 1.18 -2.48 -7.40
N SER A 79 0.52 -1.54 -8.07
CA SER A 79 0.29 -0.19 -7.55
C SER A 79 -1.03 0.38 -8.05
N ALA A 80 -1.69 1.18 -7.22
CA ALA A 80 -2.90 1.91 -7.62
C ALA A 80 -2.58 3.17 -8.44
N THR A 81 -1.35 3.66 -8.39
CA THR A 81 -0.93 4.88 -9.09
C THR A 81 0.33 4.63 -9.91
N VAL A 82 0.49 5.36 -11.01
CA VAL A 82 1.73 5.38 -11.79
C VAL A 82 2.40 6.73 -11.57
N SER A 83 3.46 6.75 -10.77
CA SER A 83 4.24 7.95 -10.49
C SER A 83 5.66 7.83 -11.01
N LYS A 84 6.35 8.97 -11.21
CA LYS A 84 7.77 8.97 -11.59
C LYS A 84 8.65 8.16 -10.61
N LYS A 85 8.29 8.13 -9.32
CA LYS A 85 9.01 7.33 -8.30
C LYS A 85 8.90 5.84 -8.59
N ILE A 86 7.70 5.37 -8.96
CA ILE A 86 7.44 3.95 -9.30
C ILE A 86 8.13 3.59 -10.61
N SER A 87 8.02 4.45 -11.63
CA SER A 87 8.71 4.24 -12.91
C SER A 87 10.23 4.15 -12.73
N ASN A 88 10.82 5.00 -11.88
CA ASN A 88 12.24 4.94 -11.58
C ASN A 88 12.62 3.65 -10.82
N LEU A 89 11.80 3.22 -9.85
CA LEU A 89 12.03 1.97 -9.14
C LEU A 89 11.93 0.77 -10.10
N ALA A 90 10.94 0.77 -10.98
CA ALA A 90 10.78 -0.25 -12.00
C ALA A 90 11.98 -0.31 -12.96
N ALA A 91 12.42 0.85 -13.47
CA ALA A 91 13.55 0.93 -14.38
C ALA A 91 14.88 0.43 -13.77
N LEU A 92 15.04 0.56 -12.44
CA LEU A 92 16.24 0.11 -11.74
C LEU A 92 16.22 -1.38 -11.38
N ASN A 93 15.03 -1.94 -11.15
CA ASN A 93 14.90 -3.25 -10.52
C ASN A 93 14.11 -4.28 -11.34
N LEU A 94 13.48 -3.87 -12.44
CA LEU A 94 12.84 -4.80 -13.37
C LEU A 94 13.72 -5.06 -14.60
N LYS A 95 13.48 -6.19 -15.26
CA LYS A 95 14.12 -6.49 -16.53
C LYS A 95 13.73 -5.46 -17.58
N LYS A 96 14.57 -5.27 -18.63
CA LYS A 96 14.31 -4.28 -19.69
C LYS A 96 13.02 -4.57 -20.47
N GLU A 97 12.68 -5.84 -20.62
CA GLU A 97 11.45 -6.31 -21.28
C GLU A 97 10.36 -6.51 -20.21
N GLN A 98 9.84 -5.39 -19.69
CA GLN A 98 8.74 -5.41 -18.72
C GLN A 98 7.40 -5.29 -19.45
N GLU A 99 6.42 -6.05 -19.00
CA GLU A 99 5.03 -5.92 -19.43
C GLU A 99 4.27 -5.00 -18.48
N PHE A 100 3.54 -4.04 -19.03
CA PHE A 100 2.68 -3.15 -18.26
C PHE A 100 1.22 -3.56 -18.45
N VAL A 101 0.57 -3.95 -17.36
CA VAL A 101 -0.84 -4.33 -17.34
C VAL A 101 -1.65 -3.30 -16.59
N SER A 102 -2.59 -2.63 -17.27
CA SER A 102 -3.53 -1.68 -16.66
C SER A 102 -4.95 -2.22 -16.73
N ILE A 103 -5.69 -2.11 -15.62
CA ILE A 103 -7.12 -2.45 -15.56
C ILE A 103 -7.99 -1.28 -16.01
N HIS A 104 -7.44 -0.07 -16.01
CA HIS A 104 -8.11 1.13 -16.50
C HIS A 104 -7.68 1.39 -17.94
N ASP A 105 -8.63 1.76 -18.81
CA ASP A 105 -8.36 2.17 -20.18
C ASP A 105 -7.43 3.39 -20.22
N TYR A 106 -6.13 3.16 -20.08
CA TYR A 106 -5.10 4.15 -20.39
C TYR A 106 -4.88 4.25 -21.92
N ASP A 107 -5.76 3.64 -22.69
CA ASP A 107 -5.63 3.46 -24.14
C ASP A 107 -5.78 4.72 -25.00
N LYS A 108 -5.53 5.92 -24.47
CA LYS A 108 -5.46 7.11 -25.33
C LYS A 108 -4.50 8.20 -24.86
N ALA A 109 -3.32 7.82 -24.40
CA ALA A 109 -2.21 8.77 -24.39
C ALA A 109 -1.08 8.17 -25.24
N GLU A 110 -1.30 8.14 -26.56
CA GLU A 110 -0.19 8.02 -27.51
C GLU A 110 0.80 9.15 -27.22
N THR A 111 1.99 8.74 -26.97
CA THR A 111 3.25 9.46 -27.03
C THR A 111 3.21 10.69 -27.95
N ALA A 112 2.84 11.83 -27.42
CA ALA A 112 3.27 13.12 -27.93
C ALA A 112 4.37 13.61 -26.98
N GLU A 113 5.60 13.61 -27.50
CA GLU A 113 6.74 14.24 -26.85
C GLU A 113 6.40 15.70 -26.55
N GLY A 114 6.34 16.06 -25.26
CA GLY A 114 6.46 17.46 -24.87
C GLY A 114 5.35 18.13 -24.10
N GLU A 115 4.28 17.45 -23.65
CA GLU A 115 3.30 18.10 -22.77
C GLU A 115 3.10 17.28 -21.49
N GLU A 116 3.02 17.99 -20.34
CA GLU A 116 2.74 17.44 -19.02
C GLU A 116 1.55 16.48 -19.11
N ALA A 117 1.79 15.20 -18.80
CA ALA A 117 0.78 14.16 -18.81
C ALA A 117 -0.44 14.66 -18.02
N ALA A 118 -1.49 14.99 -18.73
CA ALA A 118 -2.78 15.28 -18.14
C ALA A 118 -3.12 14.11 -17.23
N THR A 119 -3.19 14.37 -15.95
CA THR A 119 -3.65 13.44 -14.92
C THR A 119 -5.09 13.09 -15.27
N THR A 120 -5.28 12.07 -16.11
CA THR A 120 -6.59 11.47 -16.31
C THR A 120 -7.06 11.02 -14.95
N SER A 121 -8.09 11.67 -14.46
CA SER A 121 -8.68 11.48 -13.15
C SER A 121 -9.03 9.99 -12.97
N ILE A 122 -8.27 9.29 -12.14
CA ILE A 122 -8.53 7.90 -11.71
C ILE A 122 -9.84 7.82 -10.90
N VAL A 123 -10.48 8.95 -10.70
CA VAL A 123 -11.72 9.09 -9.93
C VAL A 123 -12.90 8.66 -10.79
N PRO A 124 -13.73 7.72 -10.32
CA PRO A 124 -14.93 7.30 -11.04
C PRO A 124 -15.82 8.49 -11.37
N VAL A 125 -16.32 8.56 -12.62
CA VAL A 125 -17.14 9.70 -13.13
C VAL A 125 -18.38 9.97 -12.27
N LYS A 126 -18.91 8.96 -11.59
CA LYS A 126 -20.10 9.09 -10.72
C LYS A 126 -19.76 9.48 -9.28
N LEU A 127 -18.48 9.60 -8.92
CA LEU A 127 -18.09 9.98 -7.57
C LEU A 127 -18.20 11.48 -7.37
N LEU A 128 -19.06 11.91 -6.46
CA LEU A 128 -19.19 13.29 -6.04
C LEU A 128 -18.37 13.50 -4.77
N HIS A 129 -17.54 14.52 -4.76
CA HIS A 129 -16.71 14.90 -3.61
C HIS A 129 -17.33 16.11 -2.94
N TYR A 130 -17.46 16.02 -1.62
CA TYR A 130 -17.87 17.13 -0.77
C TYR A 130 -16.84 17.33 0.33
N TYR A 131 -16.62 18.57 0.74
CA TYR A 131 -15.80 18.90 1.90
C TYR A 131 -16.57 19.82 2.84
N MET A 132 -16.20 19.80 4.11
CA MET A 132 -16.76 20.68 5.14
C MET A 132 -15.63 21.16 6.05
N GLU A 133 -15.53 22.47 6.20
CA GLU A 133 -14.59 23.08 7.14
C GLU A 133 -15.23 23.12 8.52
N LEU A 134 -14.57 22.58 9.52
CA LEU A 134 -15.07 22.45 10.88
C LEU A 134 -13.96 22.74 11.88
N LYS A 135 -14.35 23.25 13.06
CA LYS A 135 -13.47 23.20 14.22
C LYS A 135 -13.30 21.75 14.67
N ILE A 136 -12.13 21.44 15.24
CA ILE A 136 -11.80 20.07 15.64
C ILE A 136 -12.75 19.54 16.72
N GLU A 137 -13.23 20.41 17.60
CA GLU A 137 -14.20 20.12 18.65
C GLU A 137 -15.56 19.67 18.12
N ASP A 138 -15.99 20.22 16.97
CA ASP A 138 -17.31 19.94 16.37
C ASP A 138 -17.31 18.70 15.48
N LYS A 139 -16.13 18.09 15.23
CA LYS A 139 -15.97 17.03 14.23
C LYS A 139 -16.80 15.78 14.53
N LEU A 140 -16.83 15.34 15.79
CA LEU A 140 -17.58 14.14 16.16
C LEU A 140 -19.08 14.38 16.21
N ASP A 141 -19.51 15.55 16.68
CA ASP A 141 -20.93 15.93 16.75
C ASP A 141 -21.51 16.10 15.33
N THR A 142 -20.73 16.67 14.43
CA THR A 142 -21.09 16.77 13.01
C THR A 142 -21.20 15.42 12.36
N LEU A 143 -20.23 14.51 12.59
CA LEU A 143 -20.29 13.13 12.09
C LEU A 143 -21.51 12.40 12.65
N PHE A 144 -21.79 12.54 13.94
CA PHE A 144 -22.97 11.95 14.57
C PHE A 144 -24.26 12.44 13.92
N SER A 145 -24.39 13.75 13.73
CA SER A 145 -25.56 14.37 13.09
C SER A 145 -25.72 13.90 11.65
N PHE A 146 -24.63 13.79 10.91
CA PHE A 146 -24.61 13.26 9.56
C PHE A 146 -25.14 11.82 9.50
N LEU A 147 -24.60 10.94 10.35
CA LEU A 147 -25.02 9.53 10.40
C LEU A 147 -26.51 9.41 10.78
N LYS A 148 -26.98 10.21 11.74
CA LYS A 148 -28.38 10.24 12.16
C LYS A 148 -29.32 10.75 11.05
N ALA A 149 -28.87 11.66 10.22
CA ALA A 149 -29.62 12.18 9.08
C ALA A 149 -29.71 11.17 7.92
N HIS A 150 -28.80 10.18 7.87
CA HIS A 150 -28.70 9.20 6.77
C HIS A 150 -28.85 7.75 7.22
N PRO A 151 -29.92 7.38 7.96
CA PRO A 151 -30.02 6.05 8.59
C PRO A 151 -30.19 4.90 7.60
N LYS A 152 -30.57 5.17 6.37
CA LYS A 152 -30.74 4.16 5.30
C LYS A 152 -29.54 4.06 4.35
N SER A 153 -28.52 4.91 4.54
CA SER A 153 -27.33 4.94 3.68
C SER A 153 -26.26 3.98 4.19
N LYS A 154 -25.55 3.33 3.26
CA LYS A 154 -24.32 2.61 3.60
C LYS A 154 -23.20 3.64 3.74
N VAL A 155 -22.65 3.79 4.93
CA VAL A 155 -21.62 4.78 5.25
C VAL A 155 -20.36 4.09 5.74
N ILE A 156 -19.22 4.45 5.17
CA ILE A 156 -17.89 4.06 5.66
C ILE A 156 -17.19 5.32 6.14
N VAL A 157 -16.69 5.29 7.37
CA VAL A 157 -16.00 6.42 7.99
C VAL A 157 -14.55 6.08 8.22
N PHE A 158 -13.64 6.86 7.64
CA PHE A 158 -12.19 6.71 7.83
C PHE A 158 -11.66 7.69 8.88
N PHE A 159 -10.76 7.20 9.73
CA PHE A 159 -10.02 7.99 10.70
C PHE A 159 -8.52 7.81 10.49
N SER A 160 -7.73 8.78 10.91
CA SER A 160 -6.27 8.74 10.78
C SER A 160 -5.59 7.74 11.73
N ALA A 161 -6.26 7.28 12.78
CA ALA A 161 -5.68 6.37 13.75
C ALA A 161 -6.68 5.31 14.25
N ARG A 162 -6.19 4.08 14.45
CA ARG A 162 -6.97 2.96 14.99
C ARG A 162 -7.64 3.28 16.35
N LYS A 163 -6.97 4.05 17.19
CA LYS A 163 -7.54 4.48 18.48
C LYS A 163 -8.76 5.37 18.31
N GLN A 164 -8.77 6.25 17.31
CA GLN A 164 -9.92 7.09 17.00
C GLN A 164 -11.12 6.28 16.50
N VAL A 165 -10.88 5.28 15.64
CA VAL A 165 -11.93 4.34 15.20
C VAL A 165 -12.57 3.64 16.39
N ARG A 166 -11.76 3.11 17.30
CA ARG A 166 -12.24 2.40 18.49
C ARG A 166 -13.06 3.33 19.40
N PHE A 167 -12.58 4.54 19.62
CA PHE A 167 -13.29 5.55 20.42
C PHE A 167 -14.65 5.93 19.79
N ALA A 168 -14.66 6.29 18.51
CA ALA A 168 -15.88 6.66 17.80
C ALA A 168 -16.90 5.48 17.78
N TYR A 169 -16.44 4.26 17.55
CA TYR A 169 -17.29 3.06 17.61
C TYR A 169 -17.96 2.91 18.98
N GLN A 170 -17.19 3.00 20.05
CA GLN A 170 -17.74 2.85 21.40
C GLN A 170 -18.72 3.99 21.76
N ALA A 171 -18.38 5.23 21.40
CA ALA A 171 -19.24 6.38 21.64
C ALA A 171 -20.57 6.24 20.88
N PHE A 172 -20.54 5.94 19.59
CA PHE A 172 -21.74 5.83 18.77
C PHE A 172 -22.60 4.62 19.14
N LYS A 173 -21.98 3.51 19.54
CA LYS A 173 -22.69 2.34 20.07
C LYS A 173 -23.47 2.70 21.35
N SER A 174 -22.86 3.47 22.25
CA SER A 174 -23.54 3.94 23.48
C SER A 174 -24.71 4.87 23.17
N LEU A 175 -24.65 5.61 22.07
CA LEU A 175 -25.71 6.51 21.60
C LEU A 175 -26.75 5.82 20.70
N LYS A 176 -26.69 4.47 20.57
CA LYS A 176 -27.60 3.64 19.75
C LYS A 176 -27.67 4.10 18.30
N ILE A 177 -26.54 4.48 17.71
CA ILE A 177 -26.42 4.63 16.27
C ILE A 177 -25.85 3.32 15.70
N GLY A 178 -26.55 2.70 14.80
CA GLY A 178 -26.18 1.48 14.10
C GLY A 178 -27.33 0.52 14.00
#